data_574b216bde8cc6f4970752e90ceca856
#
_entry.id   574b216bde8cc6f4970752e90ceca856
#
_cell.length_a   1.000
_cell.length_b   1.000
_cell.length_c   1.000
_cell.angle_alpha   90.00
_cell.angle_beta   90.00
_cell.angle_gamma   90.00
#
_symmetry.space_group_name_H-M   'P 1'
#
loop_
_entity.id
_entity.type
_entity.pdbx_description
1 polymer ?
#
loop_
_entity_poly.entity_id
_entity_poly.type
_entity_poly.pdbx_seq_one_letter_code
_entity_poly.pdbx_strand_id
1 'polypeptide(L)'
;MAPTLQQAYQRRWWMACTAVLENLCFSAVLLGWASLLIMLKNEGFYSYLCQEENATSEPAQNVSAAPHEWPSCEDQEEMLNLGFTIGSFLLSAATLPLGILMDKYGPRPLRLLGSFSFAASCAMMALAGYDPPVLAPLIFLALSLNGFGGICLTFTSLTLPNMFGNLRSTFMALMIGSYASSAVTFPAVKLIYDAGVSFVAIMLVWSGLACLIFLNCLINWPKESFPAPEEASYIKKIKLSGLALDHKVTGDRFYTHVITVGQRLSQRRASLDQGKEFYQSTEDPQQKAPPDHAIPFRRSVCSPIFLWSLVTMGMTQLRVIFYMAAMNKMLEFEVTGGEQHVSKELKEKAESTVSFYSSIFGVLQLICLFSCPFIGYVMDWRLKECVDGPIDRYAEGHIGENNTEKPRKLRDRKIQKLTNAMRAFVFTNLLLVGFGVTCMIHNLPLQFLTFILHTLVRGFFHSACGGLYAAVFPSNHFGTLTGLQSLISAVFALLQQPLFMAMVEPLHGDPFWVNLGLLLFSLVGFLLPIYLFYFRHQLLQKVKDSKAELADGAHIKLHEDNATTNGALSKDTMA
;
A
#
# COMPACT_ATOMS: atom_id res chain seq x y z
N MET A 1 -26.81 3.31 -20.08
CA MET A 1 -26.71 1.89 -19.63
C MET A 1 -25.27 1.62 -19.18
N ALA A 2 -25.05 0.75 -18.17
CA ALA A 2 -23.70 0.37 -17.79
C ALA A 2 -23.08 -0.51 -18.89
N PRO A 3 -21.77 -0.35 -19.22
CA PRO A 3 -21.13 -1.22 -20.20
C PRO A 3 -21.07 -2.66 -19.69
N THR A 4 -21.09 -3.59 -20.65
CA THR A 4 -20.88 -5.01 -20.35
C THR A 4 -19.39 -5.27 -20.10
N LEU A 5 -19.06 -6.38 -19.42
CA LEU A 5 -17.68 -6.79 -19.17
C LEU A 5 -16.87 -6.92 -20.48
N GLN A 6 -17.50 -7.38 -21.56
CA GLN A 6 -16.88 -7.49 -22.88
C GLN A 6 -16.53 -6.12 -23.49
N GLN A 7 -17.41 -5.13 -23.35
CA GLN A 7 -17.14 -3.75 -23.79
C GLN A 7 -16.01 -3.11 -22.97
N ALA A 8 -15.99 -3.36 -21.65
CA ALA A 8 -14.91 -2.91 -20.79
C ALA A 8 -13.56 -3.56 -21.19
N TYR A 9 -13.55 -4.85 -21.51
CA TYR A 9 -12.36 -5.55 -22.00
C TYR A 9 -11.81 -4.96 -23.31
N GLN A 10 -12.68 -4.57 -24.25
CA GLN A 10 -12.25 -3.88 -25.48
C GLN A 10 -11.58 -2.54 -25.19
N ARG A 11 -12.03 -1.84 -24.16
CA ARG A 11 -11.50 -0.52 -23.72
C ARG A 11 -10.44 -0.62 -22.62
N ARG A 12 -9.91 -1.82 -22.34
CA ARG A 12 -9.01 -2.06 -21.19
C ARG A 12 -7.78 -1.15 -21.17
N TRP A 13 -7.18 -0.85 -22.31
CA TRP A 13 -6.04 0.06 -22.40
C TRP A 13 -6.40 1.49 -22.02
N TRP A 14 -7.53 1.98 -22.52
CA TRP A 14 -8.03 3.30 -22.12
C TRP A 14 -8.29 3.35 -20.63
N MET A 15 -8.97 2.36 -20.07
CA MET A 15 -9.25 2.27 -18.63
C MET A 15 -7.97 2.19 -17.81
N ALA A 16 -6.96 1.46 -18.26
CA ALA A 16 -5.68 1.38 -17.55
C ALA A 16 -4.90 2.70 -17.58
N CYS A 17 -4.80 3.35 -18.74
CA CYS A 17 -4.12 4.64 -18.85
C CYS A 17 -4.83 5.72 -18.02
N THR A 18 -6.16 5.81 -18.11
CA THR A 18 -6.92 6.77 -17.29
C THR A 18 -6.79 6.46 -15.81
N ALA A 19 -6.83 5.18 -15.40
CA ALA A 19 -6.69 4.80 -14.00
C ALA A 19 -5.31 5.13 -13.41
N VAL A 20 -4.22 5.02 -14.19
CA VAL A 20 -2.88 5.47 -13.76
C VAL A 20 -2.86 6.97 -13.51
N LEU A 21 -3.41 7.77 -14.43
CA LEU A 21 -3.51 9.22 -14.29
C LEU A 21 -4.42 9.61 -13.12
N GLU A 22 -5.57 8.95 -13.00
CA GLU A 22 -6.50 9.15 -11.90
C GLU A 22 -5.87 8.80 -10.55
N ASN A 23 -5.12 7.70 -10.46
CA ASN A 23 -4.38 7.37 -9.24
C ASN A 23 -3.32 8.42 -8.93
N LEU A 24 -2.57 8.89 -9.92
CA LEU A 24 -1.53 9.89 -9.71
C LEU A 24 -2.11 11.22 -9.20
N CYS A 25 -3.22 11.69 -9.80
CA CYS A 25 -3.76 13.03 -9.55
C CYS A 25 -4.88 13.08 -8.50
N PHE A 26 -5.50 11.95 -8.10
CA PHE A 26 -6.72 11.94 -7.30
C PHE A 26 -6.75 10.86 -6.21
N SER A 27 -5.66 10.15 -5.94
CA SER A 27 -5.67 9.08 -4.94
C SER A 27 -5.14 9.55 -3.57
N ALA A 28 -3.90 9.29 -3.25
CA ALA A 28 -3.29 9.67 -1.98
C ALA A 28 -2.65 11.07 -2.03
N VAL A 29 -3.24 12.01 -2.73
CA VAL A 29 -2.71 13.37 -2.92
C VAL A 29 -2.49 14.09 -1.59
N LEU A 30 -3.33 13.80 -0.59
CA LEU A 30 -3.22 14.32 0.77
C LEU A 30 -1.85 14.06 1.42
N LEU A 31 -1.13 13.06 0.96
CA LEU A 31 0.23 12.78 1.43
C LEU A 31 1.29 13.78 0.87
N GLY A 32 0.90 14.68 -0.01
CA GLY A 32 1.65 15.89 -0.37
C GLY A 32 1.38 17.07 0.57
N TRP A 33 1.03 16.77 1.84
CA TRP A 33 0.55 17.71 2.87
C TRP A 33 1.41 18.95 3.03
N ALA A 34 2.73 18.82 3.05
CA ALA A 34 3.64 19.93 3.26
C ALA A 34 3.41 21.12 2.32
N SER A 35 3.14 20.84 1.04
CA SER A 35 2.83 21.88 0.04
C SER A 35 1.42 22.46 0.19
N LEU A 36 0.45 21.60 0.56
CA LEU A 36 -0.91 22.08 0.83
C LEU A 36 -0.96 22.97 2.08
N LEU A 37 -0.23 22.58 3.14
CA LEU A 37 -0.13 23.36 4.37
C LEU A 37 0.35 24.79 4.10
N ILE A 38 1.39 24.96 3.26
CA ILE A 38 1.89 26.28 2.87
C ILE A 38 0.80 27.10 2.15
N MET A 39 0.08 26.50 1.20
CA MET A 39 -1.00 27.19 0.50
C MET A 39 -2.13 27.59 1.45
N LEU A 40 -2.55 26.72 2.39
CA LEU A 40 -3.60 27.03 3.35
C LEU A 40 -3.19 28.13 4.34
N LYS A 41 -1.91 28.18 4.75
CA LYS A 41 -1.38 29.25 5.58
C LYS A 41 -1.41 30.58 4.82
N ASN A 42 -0.96 30.59 3.56
CA ASN A 42 -0.94 31.77 2.71
C ASN A 42 -2.35 32.32 2.42
N GLU A 43 -3.36 31.45 2.34
CA GLU A 43 -4.77 31.85 2.20
C GLU A 43 -5.40 32.31 3.53
N GLY A 44 -4.69 32.23 4.65
CA GLY A 44 -5.15 32.73 5.95
C GLY A 44 -6.10 31.80 6.70
N PHE A 45 -6.13 30.52 6.40
CA PHE A 45 -6.93 29.55 7.17
C PHE A 45 -6.48 29.51 8.62
N TYR A 46 -7.41 29.71 9.57
CA TYR A 46 -7.15 29.77 11.02
C TYR A 46 -6.20 30.90 11.45
N SER A 47 -5.97 31.91 10.63
CA SER A 47 -5.11 33.06 10.95
C SER A 47 -5.59 33.86 12.17
N TYR A 48 -6.89 33.80 12.52
CA TYR A 48 -7.45 34.46 13.69
C TYR A 48 -6.88 33.91 15.01
N LEU A 49 -6.38 32.67 15.04
CA LEU A 49 -5.72 32.11 16.23
C LEU A 49 -4.39 32.81 16.51
N CYS A 50 -3.76 33.38 15.51
CA CYS A 50 -2.48 34.09 15.62
C CYS A 50 -2.59 35.54 16.09
N GLN A 51 -3.80 36.10 16.18
CA GLN A 51 -4.01 37.50 16.56
C GLN A 51 -4.01 37.73 18.07
N GLU A 52 -4.32 36.73 18.87
CA GLU A 52 -4.38 36.85 20.35
C GLU A 52 -3.00 37.04 21.00
N GLU A 53 -1.94 36.47 20.43
CA GLU A 53 -0.56 36.62 20.97
C GLU A 53 0.00 38.05 20.80
N ASN A 54 -0.45 38.81 19.81
CA ASN A 54 0.02 40.16 19.52
C ASN A 54 -0.76 41.27 20.27
N ALA A 55 -1.82 40.95 21.01
CA ALA A 55 -2.65 41.94 21.70
C ALA A 55 -1.99 42.55 22.97
N THR A 56 -0.83 42.06 23.39
CA THR A 56 -0.10 42.54 24.57
C THR A 56 1.03 43.53 24.28
N SER A 57 1.31 43.87 23.01
CA SER A 57 2.36 44.83 22.63
C SER A 57 1.85 45.94 21.72
N GLU A 58 1.68 47.11 22.29
CA GLU A 58 1.52 48.48 21.76
C GLU A 58 0.61 48.74 20.53
N PRO A 59 -0.13 49.87 20.51
CA PRO A 59 -1.02 50.26 19.42
C PRO A 59 -0.21 50.60 18.19
N ALA A 60 -0.30 49.77 17.16
CA ALA A 60 0.36 49.98 15.86
C ALA A 60 -0.15 51.23 15.14
N GLN A 61 0.74 52.19 14.97
CA GLN A 61 0.58 53.29 14.01
C GLN A 61 0.60 52.69 12.59
N ASN A 62 -0.38 53.12 11.79
CA ASN A 62 -0.56 52.99 10.34
C ASN A 62 0.67 52.54 9.54
N VAL A 63 0.77 51.26 9.27
CA VAL A 63 1.58 50.71 8.20
C VAL A 63 0.60 50.11 7.19
N SER A 64 0.56 50.65 5.99
CA SER A 64 -0.17 50.09 4.85
C SER A 64 0.35 48.66 4.61
N ALA A 65 -0.46 47.69 5.00
CA ALA A 65 -0.14 46.29 4.87
C ALA A 65 0.02 45.91 3.38
N ALA A 66 1.19 45.42 3.03
CA ALA A 66 1.33 44.68 1.78
C ALA A 66 0.38 43.47 1.80
N PRO A 67 -0.35 43.20 0.71
CA PRO A 67 -1.40 42.19 0.73
C PRO A 67 -0.80 40.81 0.65
N HIS A 68 -0.42 40.15 1.71
CA HIS A 68 -0.14 38.70 1.81
C HIS A 68 0.81 38.27 2.96
N GLU A 69 1.05 39.07 3.98
CA GLU A 69 1.78 38.57 5.17
C GLU A 69 0.79 38.23 6.30
N TRP A 70 0.34 36.97 6.33
CA TRP A 70 -0.34 36.43 7.51
C TRP A 70 0.71 35.91 8.49
N PRO A 71 0.71 36.33 9.77
CA PRO A 71 1.59 35.73 10.76
C PRO A 71 1.20 34.26 10.95
N SER A 72 2.12 33.34 10.72
CA SER A 72 1.90 31.92 11.05
C SER A 72 2.26 31.72 12.51
N CYS A 73 1.42 30.99 13.24
CA CYS A 73 1.60 30.65 14.64
C CYS A 73 1.42 29.15 14.87
N GLU A 74 1.83 28.69 16.04
CA GLU A 74 1.80 27.27 16.41
C GLU A 74 0.37 26.73 16.41
N ASP A 75 -0.59 27.45 16.96
CA ASP A 75 -2.00 27.06 17.04
C ASP A 75 -2.61 26.87 15.64
N GLN A 76 -2.28 27.72 14.67
CA GLN A 76 -2.71 27.58 13.29
C GLN A 76 -2.19 26.28 12.67
N GLU A 77 -0.91 25.96 12.88
CA GLU A 77 -0.29 24.75 12.35
C GLU A 77 -0.87 23.50 13.00
N GLU A 78 -1.15 23.51 14.29
CA GLU A 78 -1.79 22.40 15.00
C GLU A 78 -3.18 22.10 14.47
N MET A 79 -4.00 23.13 14.28
CA MET A 79 -5.33 22.97 13.74
C MET A 79 -5.32 22.41 12.32
N LEU A 80 -4.44 22.91 11.45
CA LEU A 80 -4.30 22.39 10.10
C LEU A 80 -3.78 20.95 10.08
N ASN A 81 -2.80 20.62 10.94
CA ASN A 81 -2.29 19.26 11.06
C ASN A 81 -3.33 18.27 11.63
N LEU A 82 -4.24 18.73 12.49
CA LEU A 82 -5.39 17.92 12.90
C LEU A 82 -6.25 17.53 11.71
N GLY A 83 -6.50 18.47 10.78
CA GLY A 83 -7.20 18.18 9.52
C GLY A 83 -6.49 17.12 8.68
N PHE A 84 -5.18 17.22 8.54
CA PHE A 84 -4.36 16.20 7.88
C PHE A 84 -4.45 14.83 8.56
N THR A 85 -4.41 14.81 9.90
CA THR A 85 -4.52 13.59 10.69
C THR A 85 -5.84 12.87 10.41
N ILE A 86 -6.96 13.59 10.42
CA ILE A 86 -8.28 13.03 10.14
C ILE A 86 -8.37 12.50 8.70
N GLY A 87 -7.89 13.28 7.73
CA GLY A 87 -7.92 12.89 6.32
C GLY A 87 -7.05 11.66 6.04
N SER A 88 -5.83 11.61 6.58
CA SER A 88 -4.91 10.47 6.43
C SER A 88 -5.39 9.22 7.17
N PHE A 89 -6.07 9.38 8.31
CA PHE A 89 -6.75 8.28 9.00
C PHE A 89 -7.82 7.67 8.11
N LEU A 90 -8.71 8.48 7.52
CA LEU A 90 -9.77 7.99 6.64
C LEU A 90 -9.23 7.36 5.36
N LEU A 91 -8.14 7.90 4.81
CA LEU A 91 -7.43 7.30 3.66
C LEU A 91 -7.05 5.84 3.94
N SER A 92 -6.62 5.53 5.16
CA SER A 92 -6.15 4.19 5.53
C SER A 92 -7.26 3.31 6.13
N ALA A 93 -8.10 3.86 7.00
CA ALA A 93 -9.14 3.13 7.73
C ALA A 93 -10.30 2.67 6.83
N ALA A 94 -10.61 3.44 5.77
CA ALA A 94 -11.67 3.08 4.83
C ALA A 94 -11.37 1.82 4.00
N THR A 95 -10.14 1.34 3.94
CA THR A 95 -9.76 0.15 3.15
C THR A 95 -10.50 -1.12 3.57
N LEU A 96 -10.76 -1.31 4.87
CA LEU A 96 -11.48 -2.49 5.37
C LEU A 96 -12.96 -2.49 4.92
N PRO A 97 -13.77 -1.45 5.18
CA PRO A 97 -15.16 -1.42 4.71
C PRO A 97 -15.26 -1.37 3.18
N LEU A 98 -14.32 -0.73 2.48
CA LEU A 98 -14.33 -0.68 1.01
C LEU A 98 -14.12 -2.06 0.40
N GLY A 99 -13.27 -2.92 0.98
CA GLY A 99 -13.11 -4.31 0.54
C GLY A 99 -14.44 -5.06 0.57
N ILE A 100 -15.16 -4.99 1.69
CA ILE A 100 -16.46 -5.63 1.87
C ILE A 100 -17.52 -5.10 0.89
N LEU A 101 -17.55 -3.77 0.71
CA LEU A 101 -18.50 -3.12 -0.20
C LEU A 101 -18.20 -3.43 -1.67
N MET A 102 -16.93 -3.53 -2.05
CA MET A 102 -16.52 -3.87 -3.41
C MET A 102 -16.93 -5.29 -3.78
N ASP A 103 -16.79 -6.24 -2.85
CA ASP A 103 -17.23 -7.62 -3.05
C ASP A 103 -18.76 -7.71 -3.23
N LYS A 104 -19.51 -6.87 -2.52
CA LYS A 104 -20.98 -6.88 -2.54
C LYS A 104 -21.56 -6.14 -3.74
N TYR A 105 -21.01 -4.99 -4.10
CA TYR A 105 -21.61 -4.06 -5.08
C TYR A 105 -20.77 -3.88 -6.35
N GLY A 106 -19.56 -4.45 -6.38
CA GLY A 106 -18.61 -4.25 -7.49
C GLY A 106 -17.88 -2.91 -7.45
N PRO A 107 -16.95 -2.68 -8.40
CA PRO A 107 -16.07 -1.52 -8.37
C PRO A 107 -16.75 -0.19 -8.77
N ARG A 108 -17.77 -0.25 -9.64
CA ARG A 108 -18.40 0.94 -10.23
C ARG A 108 -19.03 1.88 -9.20
N PRO A 109 -19.92 1.45 -8.29
CA PRO A 109 -20.56 2.35 -7.34
C PRO A 109 -19.55 2.98 -6.37
N LEU A 110 -18.52 2.23 -5.97
CA LEU A 110 -17.46 2.75 -5.11
C LEU A 110 -16.62 3.83 -5.80
N ARG A 111 -16.34 3.62 -7.11
CA ARG A 111 -15.60 4.60 -7.90
C ARG A 111 -16.40 5.86 -8.14
N LEU A 112 -17.72 5.75 -8.38
CA LEU A 112 -18.62 6.90 -8.48
C LEU A 112 -18.68 7.68 -7.16
N LEU A 113 -18.82 6.95 -6.03
CA LEU A 113 -18.79 7.57 -4.71
C LEU A 113 -17.45 8.25 -4.44
N GLY A 114 -16.32 7.61 -4.79
CA GLY A 114 -14.99 8.15 -4.61
C GLY A 114 -14.76 9.44 -5.42
N SER A 115 -15.11 9.43 -6.70
CA SER A 115 -14.95 10.61 -7.56
C SER A 115 -15.87 11.76 -7.14
N PHE A 116 -17.11 11.46 -6.72
CA PHE A 116 -18.01 12.47 -6.15
C PHE A 116 -17.47 13.06 -4.84
N SER A 117 -16.99 12.22 -3.91
CA SER A 117 -16.40 12.67 -2.65
C SER A 117 -15.18 13.55 -2.89
N PHE A 118 -14.34 13.19 -3.85
CA PHE A 118 -13.16 13.98 -4.20
C PHE A 118 -13.56 15.33 -4.84
N ALA A 119 -14.53 15.35 -5.75
CA ALA A 119 -15.05 16.59 -6.35
C ALA A 119 -15.65 17.50 -5.28
N ALA A 120 -16.45 16.96 -4.37
CA ALA A 120 -17.03 17.70 -3.24
C ALA A 120 -15.93 18.25 -2.31
N SER A 121 -14.88 17.48 -2.04
CA SER A 121 -13.72 17.93 -1.27
C SER A 121 -13.08 19.17 -1.88
N CYS A 122 -12.74 19.13 -3.17
CA CYS A 122 -12.13 20.26 -3.86
C CYS A 122 -13.08 21.48 -3.92
N ALA A 123 -14.38 21.26 -4.15
CA ALA A 123 -15.38 22.33 -4.13
C ALA A 123 -15.50 22.98 -2.74
N MET A 124 -15.44 22.19 -1.66
CA MET A 124 -15.45 22.72 -0.29
C MET A 124 -14.16 23.48 0.05
N MET A 125 -12.98 23.03 -0.43
CA MET A 125 -11.73 23.78 -0.28
C MET A 125 -11.82 25.12 -0.99
N ALA A 126 -12.39 25.15 -2.21
CA ALA A 126 -12.61 26.39 -2.95
C ALA A 126 -13.57 27.32 -2.22
N LEU A 127 -14.68 26.79 -1.70
CA LEU A 127 -15.66 27.56 -0.93
C LEU A 127 -15.04 28.15 0.35
N ALA A 128 -14.27 27.35 1.07
CA ALA A 128 -13.56 27.81 2.27
C ALA A 128 -12.51 28.88 1.97
N GLY A 129 -11.92 28.86 0.77
CA GLY A 129 -10.96 29.88 0.30
C GLY A 129 -11.57 31.26 -0.01
N TYR A 130 -12.91 31.36 -0.12
CA TYR A 130 -13.57 32.68 -0.28
C TYR A 130 -13.63 33.49 1.01
N ASP A 131 -13.81 32.82 2.15
CA ASP A 131 -13.87 33.46 3.48
C ASP A 131 -13.20 32.54 4.50
N PRO A 132 -11.86 32.47 4.49
CA PRO A 132 -11.10 31.58 5.37
C PRO A 132 -11.38 31.77 6.86
N PRO A 133 -11.54 33.01 7.40
CA PRO A 133 -11.84 33.20 8.82
C PRO A 133 -13.13 32.55 9.29
N VAL A 134 -14.17 32.53 8.45
CA VAL A 134 -15.50 31.99 8.80
C VAL A 134 -15.63 30.51 8.42
N LEU A 135 -15.09 30.13 7.26
CA LEU A 135 -15.30 28.82 6.66
C LEU A 135 -14.13 27.84 6.92
N ALA A 136 -13.11 28.23 7.72
CA ALA A 136 -11.98 27.36 8.06
C ALA A 136 -12.40 25.95 8.55
N PRO A 137 -13.43 25.75 9.40
CA PRO A 137 -13.81 24.42 9.84
C PRO A 137 -14.24 23.47 8.71
N LEU A 138 -14.66 24.02 7.55
CA LEU A 138 -15.03 23.21 6.38
C LEU A 138 -13.84 22.42 5.82
N ILE A 139 -12.60 22.86 6.09
CA ILE A 139 -11.40 22.17 5.64
C ILE A 139 -11.29 20.75 6.21
N PHE A 140 -11.75 20.51 7.46
CA PHE A 140 -11.74 19.18 8.07
C PHE A 140 -12.61 18.19 7.28
N LEU A 141 -13.80 18.61 6.90
CA LEU A 141 -14.69 17.77 6.09
C LEU A 141 -14.11 17.60 4.68
N ALA A 142 -13.55 18.65 4.10
CA ALA A 142 -12.92 18.60 2.80
C ALA A 142 -11.74 17.61 2.75
N LEU A 143 -10.81 17.67 3.72
CA LEU A 143 -9.69 16.74 3.82
C LEU A 143 -10.15 15.30 4.09
N SER A 144 -11.21 15.14 4.89
CA SER A 144 -11.84 13.84 5.15
C SER A 144 -12.38 13.20 3.87
N LEU A 145 -13.11 13.96 3.07
CA LEU A 145 -13.66 13.50 1.79
C LEU A 145 -12.54 13.30 0.74
N ASN A 146 -11.46 14.07 0.81
CA ASN A 146 -10.29 13.88 -0.03
C ASN A 146 -9.65 12.51 0.20
N GLY A 147 -9.34 12.19 1.47
CA GLY A 147 -8.76 10.91 1.85
C GLY A 147 -9.66 9.73 1.48
N PHE A 148 -10.95 9.80 1.83
CA PHE A 148 -11.93 8.77 1.49
C PHE A 148 -12.12 8.61 -0.02
N GLY A 149 -12.29 9.70 -0.76
CA GLY A 149 -12.44 9.68 -2.22
C GLY A 149 -11.23 9.08 -2.91
N GLY A 150 -10.04 9.47 -2.48
CA GLY A 150 -8.78 8.97 -3.03
C GLY A 150 -8.60 7.46 -2.87
N ILE A 151 -8.88 6.91 -1.69
CA ILE A 151 -8.76 5.47 -1.47
C ILE A 151 -9.80 4.66 -2.25
N CYS A 152 -11.02 5.20 -2.43
CA CYS A 152 -12.04 4.56 -3.27
C CYS A 152 -11.58 4.41 -4.72
N LEU A 153 -10.96 5.46 -5.29
CA LEU A 153 -10.43 5.43 -6.65
C LEU A 153 -9.29 4.43 -6.79
N THR A 154 -8.36 4.43 -5.85
CA THR A 154 -7.24 3.48 -5.83
C THR A 154 -7.71 2.04 -5.73
N PHE A 155 -8.53 1.75 -4.73
CA PHE A 155 -8.97 0.39 -4.42
C PHE A 155 -9.71 -0.25 -5.60
N THR A 156 -10.55 0.53 -6.27
CA THR A 156 -11.24 0.07 -7.47
C THR A 156 -10.31 -0.13 -8.67
N SER A 157 -9.30 0.71 -8.84
CA SER A 157 -8.34 0.59 -9.95
C SER A 157 -7.43 -0.64 -9.84
N LEU A 158 -7.19 -1.16 -8.62
CA LEU A 158 -6.42 -2.40 -8.39
C LEU A 158 -7.11 -3.66 -8.94
N THR A 159 -8.35 -3.58 -9.38
CA THR A 159 -9.05 -4.69 -10.05
C THR A 159 -8.78 -4.76 -11.55
N LEU A 160 -8.37 -3.66 -12.19
CA LEU A 160 -8.11 -3.58 -13.63
C LEU A 160 -7.03 -4.53 -14.16
N PRO A 161 -5.91 -4.78 -13.45
CA PRO A 161 -4.87 -5.70 -13.90
C PRO A 161 -5.37 -7.10 -14.26
N ASN A 162 -6.51 -7.54 -13.73
CA ASN A 162 -7.12 -8.83 -14.07
C ASN A 162 -7.43 -8.98 -15.55
N MET A 163 -7.64 -7.89 -16.29
CA MET A 163 -7.93 -7.90 -17.72
C MET A 163 -6.68 -8.09 -18.60
N PHE A 164 -5.47 -8.07 -18.03
CA PHE A 164 -4.22 -8.02 -18.80
C PHE A 164 -3.43 -9.33 -18.82
N GLY A 165 -3.99 -10.46 -18.36
CA GLY A 165 -3.38 -11.78 -18.45
C GLY A 165 -1.88 -11.78 -18.07
N ASN A 166 -1.00 -11.98 -19.03
CA ASN A 166 0.45 -12.06 -18.81
C ASN A 166 1.10 -10.76 -18.30
N LEU A 167 0.45 -9.61 -18.48
CA LEU A 167 0.94 -8.31 -18.02
C LEU A 167 0.31 -7.87 -16.69
N ARG A 168 -0.44 -8.75 -16.04
CA ARG A 168 -1.19 -8.46 -14.82
C ARG A 168 -0.29 -7.92 -13.71
N SER A 169 0.84 -8.57 -13.43
CA SER A 169 1.78 -8.13 -12.38
C SER A 169 2.39 -6.77 -12.68
N THR A 170 2.72 -6.51 -13.95
CA THR A 170 3.27 -5.21 -14.39
C THR A 170 2.26 -4.09 -14.20
N PHE A 171 0.99 -4.29 -14.61
CA PHE A 171 -0.07 -3.31 -14.40
C PHE A 171 -0.40 -3.11 -12.93
N MET A 172 -0.34 -4.16 -12.12
CA MET A 172 -0.53 -4.06 -10.68
C MET A 172 0.57 -3.20 -10.03
N ALA A 173 1.83 -3.45 -10.35
CA ALA A 173 2.95 -2.65 -9.86
C ALA A 173 2.82 -1.18 -10.31
N LEU A 174 2.37 -0.94 -11.54
CA LEU A 174 2.12 0.40 -12.04
C LEU A 174 0.99 1.12 -11.30
N MET A 175 -0.12 0.43 -11.00
CA MET A 175 -1.22 1.00 -10.20
C MET A 175 -0.79 1.35 -8.77
N ILE A 176 -0.05 0.46 -8.10
CA ILE A 176 0.49 0.71 -6.76
C ILE A 176 1.51 1.85 -6.80
N GLY A 177 2.40 1.86 -7.80
CA GLY A 177 3.39 2.92 -7.97
C GLY A 177 2.75 4.28 -8.24
N SER A 178 1.70 4.36 -9.08
CA SER A 178 0.97 5.61 -9.35
C SER A 178 0.24 6.12 -8.10
N TYR A 179 -0.37 5.24 -7.31
CA TYR A 179 -0.92 5.59 -6.00
C TYR A 179 0.14 6.14 -5.04
N ALA A 180 1.25 5.44 -4.89
CA ALA A 180 2.32 5.87 -4.00
C ALA A 180 2.96 7.21 -4.45
N SER A 181 3.00 7.49 -5.75
CA SER A 181 3.55 8.73 -6.32
C SER A 181 2.57 9.90 -6.29
N SER A 182 1.29 9.69 -5.96
CA SER A 182 0.26 10.74 -6.00
C SER A 182 0.52 11.93 -5.06
N ALA A 183 1.38 11.77 -4.07
CA ALA A 183 1.81 12.85 -3.19
C ALA A 183 2.53 13.99 -3.93
N VAL A 184 3.00 13.78 -5.17
CA VAL A 184 3.57 14.84 -6.04
C VAL A 184 2.53 15.87 -6.48
N THR A 185 1.25 15.55 -6.41
CA THR A 185 0.18 16.37 -7.00
C THR A 185 0.02 17.72 -6.27
N PHE A 186 0.04 17.77 -4.93
CA PHE A 186 -0.01 19.05 -4.21
C PHE A 186 1.24 19.92 -4.44
N PRO A 187 2.47 19.40 -4.43
CA PRO A 187 3.64 20.14 -4.91
C PRO A 187 3.49 20.71 -6.32
N ALA A 188 2.95 19.93 -7.26
CA ALA A 188 2.69 20.41 -8.62
C ALA A 188 1.62 21.52 -8.65
N VAL A 189 0.55 21.37 -7.87
CA VAL A 189 -0.49 22.39 -7.70
C VAL A 189 0.10 23.66 -7.06
N LYS A 190 0.99 23.51 -6.07
CA LYS A 190 1.67 24.65 -5.45
C LYS A 190 2.51 25.45 -6.45
N LEU A 191 3.19 24.82 -7.39
CA LEU A 191 3.92 25.54 -8.46
C LEU A 191 2.98 26.40 -9.32
N ILE A 192 1.75 25.93 -9.58
CA ILE A 192 0.73 26.70 -10.31
C ILE A 192 0.24 27.87 -9.45
N TYR A 193 0.06 27.63 -8.16
CA TYR A 193 -0.31 28.65 -7.17
C TYR A 193 0.77 29.74 -7.07
N ASP A 194 2.04 29.35 -6.94
CA ASP A 194 3.18 30.27 -6.88
C ASP A 194 3.35 31.09 -8.19
N ALA A 195 2.86 30.56 -9.33
CA ALA A 195 2.80 31.30 -10.59
C ALA A 195 1.68 32.37 -10.65
N GLY A 196 0.92 32.55 -9.56
CA GLY A 196 -0.10 33.62 -9.42
C GLY A 196 -1.53 33.18 -9.73
N VAL A 197 -1.79 31.86 -9.89
CA VAL A 197 -3.17 31.36 -10.05
C VAL A 197 -3.82 31.26 -8.67
N SER A 198 -5.02 31.81 -8.50
CA SER A 198 -5.71 31.79 -7.20
C SER A 198 -6.04 30.38 -6.73
N PHE A 199 -5.92 30.13 -5.42
CA PHE A 199 -6.26 28.87 -4.78
C PHE A 199 -7.66 28.36 -5.13
N VAL A 200 -8.64 29.26 -5.10
CA VAL A 200 -10.04 28.97 -5.44
C VAL A 200 -10.17 28.47 -6.88
N ALA A 201 -9.53 29.13 -7.84
CA ALA A 201 -9.57 28.71 -9.25
C ALA A 201 -8.95 27.32 -9.45
N ILE A 202 -7.82 27.06 -8.81
CA ILE A 202 -7.15 25.76 -8.87
C ILE A 202 -8.08 24.65 -8.32
N MET A 203 -8.69 24.86 -7.14
CA MET A 203 -9.56 23.88 -6.52
C MET A 203 -10.84 23.64 -7.32
N LEU A 204 -11.42 24.66 -7.93
CA LEU A 204 -12.60 24.52 -8.80
C LEU A 204 -12.27 23.74 -10.08
N VAL A 205 -11.13 24.03 -10.72
CA VAL A 205 -10.67 23.27 -11.90
C VAL A 205 -10.44 21.81 -11.53
N TRP A 206 -9.81 21.55 -10.38
CA TRP A 206 -9.56 20.19 -9.92
C TRP A 206 -10.87 19.44 -9.59
N SER A 207 -11.84 20.12 -8.98
CA SER A 207 -13.21 19.59 -8.80
C SER A 207 -13.85 19.23 -10.15
N GLY A 208 -13.72 20.09 -11.16
CA GLY A 208 -14.20 19.83 -12.51
C GLY A 208 -13.54 18.60 -13.15
N LEU A 209 -12.23 18.41 -12.97
CA LEU A 209 -11.51 17.22 -13.42
C LEU A 209 -12.00 15.95 -12.70
N ALA A 210 -12.32 16.02 -11.40
CA ALA A 210 -12.93 14.92 -10.67
C ALA A 210 -14.34 14.57 -11.19
N CYS A 211 -15.11 15.55 -11.63
CA CYS A 211 -16.38 15.30 -12.32
C CYS A 211 -16.17 14.60 -13.69
N LEU A 212 -15.08 14.87 -14.40
CA LEU A 212 -14.74 14.10 -15.61
C LEU A 212 -14.41 12.64 -15.30
N ILE A 213 -13.76 12.35 -14.16
CA ILE A 213 -13.55 10.97 -13.70
C ILE A 213 -14.89 10.28 -13.43
N PHE A 214 -15.82 10.98 -12.79
CA PHE A 214 -17.17 10.48 -12.55
C PHE A 214 -17.87 10.10 -13.87
N LEU A 215 -17.79 10.96 -14.87
CA LEU A 215 -18.34 10.70 -16.21
C LEU A 215 -17.62 9.54 -16.92
N ASN A 216 -16.27 9.50 -16.85
CA ASN A 216 -15.48 8.38 -17.37
C ASN A 216 -15.91 7.05 -16.73
N CYS A 217 -16.16 7.06 -15.43
CA CYS A 217 -16.65 5.88 -14.72
C CYS A 217 -18.06 5.46 -15.20
N LEU A 218 -18.98 6.41 -15.38
CA LEU A 218 -20.33 6.12 -15.87
C LEU A 218 -20.31 5.45 -17.25
N ILE A 219 -19.39 5.85 -18.13
CA ILE A 219 -19.32 5.41 -19.54
C ILE A 219 -18.54 4.10 -19.67
N ASN A 220 -17.44 3.92 -18.93
CA ASN A 220 -16.45 2.86 -19.19
C ASN A 220 -16.44 1.74 -18.16
N TRP A 221 -16.91 1.97 -16.91
CA TRP A 221 -16.81 0.98 -15.86
C TRP A 221 -18.05 0.07 -15.77
N PRO A 222 -17.88 -1.28 -15.81
CA PRO A 222 -18.97 -2.22 -15.68
C PRO A 222 -19.47 -2.31 -14.23
N LYS A 223 -20.68 -2.84 -14.03
CA LYS A 223 -21.21 -3.13 -12.70
C LYS A 223 -20.53 -4.35 -12.06
N GLU A 224 -20.16 -5.31 -12.88
CA GLU A 224 -19.55 -6.57 -12.46
C GLU A 224 -18.07 -6.37 -12.13
N SER A 225 -17.57 -7.12 -11.17
CA SER A 225 -16.14 -7.18 -10.85
C SER A 225 -15.37 -7.83 -12.01
N PHE A 226 -14.11 -7.44 -12.18
CA PHE A 226 -13.24 -8.07 -13.17
C PHE A 226 -12.76 -9.43 -12.65
N PRO A 227 -13.21 -10.57 -13.20
CA PRO A 227 -12.83 -11.90 -12.74
C PRO A 227 -11.33 -12.15 -12.99
N ALA A 228 -10.71 -13.01 -12.18
CA ALA A 228 -9.32 -13.41 -12.42
C ALA A 228 -9.19 -14.19 -13.72
N PRO A 229 -8.02 -14.15 -14.40
CA PRO A 229 -7.78 -14.89 -15.65
C PRO A 229 -8.01 -16.41 -15.54
N GLU A 230 -7.90 -16.96 -14.33
CA GLU A 230 -8.12 -18.38 -14.04
C GLU A 230 -9.62 -18.75 -14.03
N GLU A 231 -10.51 -17.78 -13.78
CA GLU A 231 -11.96 -17.97 -13.67
C GLU A 231 -12.72 -17.59 -14.95
N ALA A 232 -12.14 -16.70 -15.75
CA ALA A 232 -12.76 -16.24 -17.01
C ALA A 232 -11.83 -16.48 -18.19
N SER A 233 -12.22 -17.38 -19.10
CA SER A 233 -11.56 -17.46 -20.39
C SER A 233 -12.00 -16.25 -21.25
N TYR A 234 -11.37 -15.09 -21.04
CA TYR A 234 -11.54 -13.90 -21.90
C TYR A 234 -11.21 -14.18 -23.37
N ILE A 235 -10.54 -15.30 -23.67
CA ILE A 235 -9.99 -15.68 -24.98
C ILE A 235 -10.93 -16.59 -25.80
N LYS A 236 -11.98 -17.17 -25.21
CA LYS A 236 -12.77 -18.20 -25.91
C LYS A 236 -13.64 -17.70 -27.08
N LYS A 237 -13.69 -16.38 -27.38
CA LYS A 237 -14.50 -15.86 -28.52
C LYS A 237 -13.79 -14.89 -29.48
N ILE A 238 -12.47 -14.70 -29.38
CA ILE A 238 -11.75 -13.91 -30.38
C ILE A 238 -10.68 -14.79 -31.01
N LYS A 239 -11.07 -15.49 -32.09
CA LYS A 239 -10.11 -16.00 -33.09
C LYS A 239 -9.50 -14.77 -33.77
N LEU A 240 -8.42 -14.22 -33.24
CA LEU A 240 -7.48 -13.42 -33.99
C LEU A 240 -6.35 -14.37 -34.43
N SER A 241 -6.45 -14.80 -35.68
CA SER A 241 -5.36 -15.44 -36.39
C SER A 241 -4.13 -14.52 -36.42
N GLY A 242 -3.01 -15.00 -35.91
CA GLY A 242 -1.69 -14.53 -36.25
C GLY A 242 -1.12 -13.43 -35.35
N LEU A 243 -0.59 -13.79 -34.19
CA LEU A 243 0.73 -13.48 -33.67
C LEU A 243 0.91 -14.23 -32.34
N ALA A 244 1.45 -15.42 -32.45
CA ALA A 244 1.95 -16.16 -31.29
C ALA A 244 3.33 -15.60 -30.92
N LEU A 245 3.39 -14.81 -29.87
CA LEU A 245 4.63 -14.56 -29.14
C LEU A 245 4.51 -15.28 -27.81
N ASP A 246 5.07 -16.48 -27.82
CA ASP A 246 5.22 -17.36 -26.68
C ASP A 246 6.34 -16.83 -25.78
N HIS A 247 6.00 -16.13 -24.70
CA HIS A 247 6.90 -15.88 -23.58
C HIS A 247 6.20 -16.15 -22.27
N LYS A 248 6.45 -17.34 -21.74
CA LYS A 248 6.22 -17.70 -20.35
C LYS A 248 6.96 -16.72 -19.42
N VAL A 249 6.28 -15.68 -18.95
CA VAL A 249 6.79 -14.82 -17.89
C VAL A 249 6.04 -15.14 -16.59
N THR A 250 6.80 -15.65 -15.65
CA THR A 250 6.38 -16.12 -14.34
C THR A 250 6.57 -15.03 -13.28
N GLY A 251 5.72 -14.01 -13.28
CA GLY A 251 5.60 -13.03 -12.19
C GLY A 251 4.24 -13.09 -11.48
N ASP A 252 3.40 -14.03 -11.88
CA ASP A 252 1.93 -13.99 -11.75
C ASP A 252 1.35 -14.26 -10.35
N ARG A 253 2.13 -14.71 -9.38
CA ARG A 253 1.52 -15.29 -8.15
C ARG A 253 1.53 -14.38 -6.92
N PHE A 254 2.32 -13.33 -6.90
CA PHE A 254 2.35 -12.43 -5.74
C PHE A 254 1.10 -11.56 -5.66
N TYR A 255 0.68 -11.03 -6.79
CA TYR A 255 -0.46 -10.11 -6.88
C TYR A 255 -1.80 -10.82 -7.08
N THR A 256 -1.81 -12.08 -7.52
CA THR A 256 -3.02 -12.90 -7.62
C THR A 256 -3.75 -13.02 -6.29
N HIS A 257 -3.03 -13.01 -5.18
CA HIS A 257 -3.62 -13.12 -3.85
C HIS A 257 -4.25 -11.83 -3.32
N VAL A 258 -3.78 -10.66 -3.69
CA VAL A 258 -4.40 -9.39 -3.27
C VAL A 258 -5.82 -9.23 -3.84
N ILE A 259 -6.06 -9.79 -5.01
CA ILE A 259 -7.31 -9.66 -5.75
C ILE A 259 -8.24 -10.85 -5.55
N THR A 260 -7.71 -12.04 -5.29
CA THR A 260 -8.51 -13.28 -5.14
C THR A 260 -9.43 -13.24 -3.91
N VAL A 261 -9.17 -12.36 -2.96
CA VAL A 261 -10.01 -12.24 -1.75
C VAL A 261 -11.32 -11.53 -2.05
N GLY A 262 -11.32 -10.52 -2.90
CA GLY A 262 -12.55 -9.92 -3.40
C GLY A 262 -13.44 -10.92 -4.13
N GLN A 263 -12.85 -11.87 -4.82
CA GLN A 263 -13.58 -12.83 -5.65
C GLN A 263 -14.15 -14.03 -4.89
N ARG A 264 -13.51 -14.50 -3.82
CA ARG A 264 -14.01 -15.67 -3.06
C ARG A 264 -15.20 -15.37 -2.14
N LEU A 265 -15.36 -14.09 -1.73
CA LEU A 265 -16.58 -13.68 -1.04
C LEU A 265 -17.79 -13.63 -2.00
N SER A 266 -17.57 -13.34 -3.29
CA SER A 266 -18.64 -13.38 -4.30
C SER A 266 -19.06 -14.80 -4.70
N GLN A 267 -18.16 -15.78 -4.73
CA GLN A 267 -18.49 -17.19 -5.00
C GLN A 267 -19.39 -17.83 -3.95
N ARG A 268 -19.29 -17.40 -2.69
CA ARG A 268 -20.17 -17.91 -1.62
C ARG A 268 -21.63 -17.48 -1.78
N ARG A 269 -21.88 -16.44 -2.57
CA ARG A 269 -23.23 -15.93 -2.85
C ARG A 269 -23.89 -16.60 -4.07
N ALA A 270 -23.09 -16.96 -5.07
CA ALA A 270 -23.58 -17.68 -6.25
C ALA A 270 -24.05 -19.10 -5.92
N SER A 271 -23.51 -19.75 -4.88
CA SER A 271 -23.94 -21.09 -4.43
C SER A 271 -25.19 -21.06 -3.54
N LEU A 272 -25.67 -19.90 -3.10
CA LEU A 272 -26.92 -19.78 -2.31
C LEU A 272 -28.15 -19.49 -3.18
N ASP A 273 -27.97 -19.04 -4.42
CA ASP A 273 -29.07 -18.64 -5.32
C ASP A 273 -29.39 -19.66 -6.43
N GLN A 274 -28.60 -20.74 -6.58
CA GLN A 274 -28.88 -21.85 -7.50
C GLN A 274 -29.41 -23.08 -6.78
N GLY A 275 -30.52 -22.92 -6.11
CA GLY A 275 -31.42 -24.02 -5.83
C GLY A 275 -32.47 -24.11 -6.94
N LYS A 276 -32.18 -24.87 -8.00
CA LYS A 276 -33.03 -25.57 -8.96
C LYS A 276 -32.45 -25.48 -10.38
N GLU A 277 -31.79 -26.54 -10.78
CA GLU A 277 -32.16 -27.37 -11.89
C GLU A 277 -31.12 -28.47 -12.14
N PHE A 278 -31.65 -29.67 -12.10
CA PHE A 278 -31.00 -30.95 -12.23
C PHE A 278 -30.72 -31.19 -13.74
N TYR A 279 -29.44 -31.30 -14.15
CA TYR A 279 -29.06 -32.07 -15.33
C TYR A 279 -27.82 -32.92 -15.02
N GLN A 280 -28.07 -34.21 -15.11
CA GLN A 280 -27.15 -35.32 -14.98
C GLN A 280 -26.28 -35.38 -16.25
N SER A 281 -24.99 -35.24 -16.15
CA SER A 281 -24.05 -35.79 -17.14
C SER A 281 -22.89 -36.47 -16.40
N THR A 282 -22.84 -37.75 -16.61
CA THR A 282 -21.83 -38.73 -16.24
C THR A 282 -20.49 -38.36 -16.86
N GLU A 283 -19.53 -37.97 -16.04
CA GLU A 283 -18.08 -38.06 -16.31
C GLU A 283 -17.31 -38.30 -15.02
N ASP A 284 -16.29 -39.12 -15.11
CA ASP A 284 -15.49 -39.83 -14.12
C ASP A 284 -15.09 -39.07 -12.83
N PRO A 285 -15.01 -39.77 -11.70
CA PRO A 285 -14.57 -39.17 -10.44
C PRO A 285 -13.04 -39.15 -10.36
N GLN A 286 -12.41 -38.12 -10.93
CA GLN A 286 -11.05 -37.79 -10.52
C GLN A 286 -11.07 -37.23 -9.09
N GLN A 287 -10.34 -37.87 -8.23
CA GLN A 287 -10.15 -37.67 -6.79
C GLN A 287 -10.15 -36.17 -6.41
N LYS A 288 -11.27 -35.70 -5.86
CA LYS A 288 -11.29 -34.48 -5.05
C LYS A 288 -10.42 -34.76 -3.81
N ALA A 289 -9.32 -34.03 -3.70
CA ALA A 289 -8.59 -33.94 -2.44
C ALA A 289 -9.56 -33.62 -1.29
N PRO A 290 -9.41 -34.21 -0.10
CA PRO A 290 -10.30 -33.98 1.02
C PRO A 290 -10.33 -32.47 1.33
N PRO A 291 -11.49 -31.91 1.81
CA PRO A 291 -11.59 -30.50 2.14
C PRO A 291 -10.54 -30.18 3.20
N ASP A 292 -9.57 -29.37 2.81
CA ASP A 292 -8.57 -28.81 3.71
C ASP A 292 -9.32 -28.24 4.92
N HIS A 293 -8.97 -28.68 6.13
CA HIS A 293 -9.56 -28.18 7.36
C HIS A 293 -9.44 -26.66 7.34
N ALA A 294 -10.56 -25.97 7.10
CA ALA A 294 -10.60 -24.52 6.99
C ALA A 294 -10.06 -23.91 8.30
N ILE A 295 -8.85 -23.38 8.26
CA ILE A 295 -8.24 -22.73 9.41
C ILE A 295 -9.20 -21.61 9.85
N PRO A 296 -9.68 -21.58 11.10
CA PRO A 296 -10.60 -20.54 11.56
C PRO A 296 -9.91 -19.18 11.48
N PHE A 297 -10.61 -18.15 11.02
CA PHE A 297 -10.10 -16.78 10.86
C PHE A 297 -9.42 -16.26 12.14
N ARG A 298 -10.00 -16.55 13.31
CA ARG A 298 -9.44 -16.19 14.62
C ARG A 298 -7.99 -16.71 14.80
N ARG A 299 -7.65 -17.88 14.29
CA ARG A 299 -6.30 -18.44 14.38
C ARG A 299 -5.30 -17.65 13.53
N SER A 300 -5.73 -17.12 12.40
CA SER A 300 -4.91 -16.24 11.54
C SER A 300 -4.66 -14.89 12.22
N VAL A 301 -5.69 -14.28 12.80
CA VAL A 301 -5.59 -12.98 13.52
C VAL A 301 -4.73 -13.11 14.78
N CYS A 302 -4.87 -14.19 15.55
CA CYS A 302 -4.09 -14.40 16.77
C CYS A 302 -2.70 -15.01 16.49
N SER A 303 -2.28 -15.16 15.23
CA SER A 303 -0.95 -15.68 14.92
C SER A 303 0.14 -14.68 15.29
N PRO A 304 1.27 -15.12 15.87
CA PRO A 304 2.37 -14.22 16.23
C PRO A 304 2.93 -13.44 15.03
N ILE A 305 2.91 -14.04 13.83
CA ILE A 305 3.34 -13.37 12.59
C ILE A 305 2.44 -12.16 12.31
N PHE A 306 1.12 -12.33 12.43
CA PHE A 306 0.19 -11.22 12.22
C PHE A 306 0.36 -10.14 13.29
N LEU A 307 0.44 -10.51 14.56
CA LEU A 307 0.61 -9.55 15.66
C LEU A 307 1.90 -8.73 15.54
N TRP A 308 3.04 -9.38 15.27
CA TRP A 308 4.30 -8.66 15.02
C TRP A 308 4.24 -7.78 13.76
N SER A 309 3.54 -8.24 12.72
CA SER A 309 3.34 -7.41 11.54
C SER A 309 2.49 -6.17 11.82
N LEU A 310 1.46 -6.28 12.69
CA LEU A 310 0.65 -5.12 13.11
C LEU A 310 1.51 -4.06 13.82
N VAL A 311 2.39 -4.49 14.75
CA VAL A 311 3.30 -3.58 15.45
C VAL A 311 4.25 -2.91 14.46
N THR A 312 4.89 -3.68 13.58
CA THR A 312 5.83 -3.17 12.59
C THR A 312 5.16 -2.19 11.63
N MET A 313 3.97 -2.55 11.13
CA MET A 313 3.23 -1.71 10.18
C MET A 313 2.67 -0.45 10.85
N GLY A 314 2.12 -0.56 12.05
CA GLY A 314 1.59 0.58 12.81
C GLY A 314 2.69 1.61 13.13
N MET A 315 3.83 1.13 13.59
CA MET A 315 5.00 1.96 13.89
C MET A 315 5.57 2.65 12.63
N THR A 316 5.71 1.90 11.55
CA THR A 316 6.22 2.45 10.28
C THR A 316 5.25 3.49 9.72
N GLN A 317 3.94 3.21 9.76
CA GLN A 317 2.90 4.14 9.34
C GLN A 317 2.92 5.43 10.17
N LEU A 318 2.99 5.31 11.50
CA LEU A 318 3.09 6.47 12.40
C LEU A 318 4.27 7.35 12.03
N ARG A 319 5.45 6.75 11.85
CA ARG A 319 6.67 7.50 11.53
C ARG A 319 6.60 8.20 10.18
N VAL A 320 6.07 7.50 9.15
CA VAL A 320 5.92 8.05 7.79
C VAL A 320 4.93 9.23 7.80
N ILE A 321 3.79 9.08 8.48
CA ILE A 321 2.76 10.13 8.54
C ILE A 321 3.23 11.31 9.40
N PHE A 322 3.87 11.05 10.55
CA PHE A 322 4.43 12.10 11.40
C PHE A 322 5.43 12.97 10.65
N TYR A 323 6.36 12.35 9.89
CA TYR A 323 7.32 13.11 9.11
C TYR A 323 6.64 14.03 8.07
N MET A 324 5.61 13.53 7.38
CA MET A 324 4.87 14.35 6.40
C MET A 324 4.12 15.53 7.04
N ALA A 325 3.63 15.34 8.26
CA ALA A 325 2.96 16.41 9.01
C ALA A 325 3.95 17.46 9.53
N ALA A 326 5.08 16.99 10.08
CA ALA A 326 6.04 17.83 10.82
C ALA A 326 7.18 18.38 9.94
N MET A 327 7.33 17.93 8.69
CA MET A 327 8.48 18.22 7.84
C MET A 327 8.72 19.73 7.68
N ASN A 328 7.67 20.53 7.46
CA ASN A 328 7.82 21.98 7.30
C ASN A 328 8.37 22.63 8.57
N LYS A 329 7.86 22.24 9.74
CA LYS A 329 8.34 22.76 11.04
C LYS A 329 9.77 22.30 11.34
N MET A 330 10.13 21.06 10.98
CA MET A 330 11.50 20.56 11.09
C MET A 330 12.48 21.36 10.22
N LEU A 331 12.09 21.65 8.97
CA LEU A 331 12.92 22.47 8.07
C LEU A 331 13.03 23.92 8.55
N GLU A 332 11.95 24.50 9.07
CA GLU A 332 11.94 25.84 9.67
C GLU A 332 12.92 25.88 10.87
N PHE A 333 12.84 24.90 11.76
CA PHE A 333 13.76 24.76 12.90
C PHE A 333 15.23 24.66 12.46
N GLU A 334 15.54 23.90 11.40
CA GLU A 334 16.91 23.80 10.87
C GLU A 334 17.45 25.15 10.32
N VAL A 335 16.59 26.01 9.77
CA VAL A 335 16.98 27.32 9.24
C VAL A 335 17.10 28.36 10.34
N THR A 336 16.16 28.35 11.31
CA THR A 336 16.07 29.36 12.38
C THR A 336 16.94 29.02 13.59
N GLY A 337 17.42 27.76 13.69
CA GLY A 337 18.17 27.29 14.86
C GLY A 337 17.34 27.20 16.15
N GLY A 338 16.00 27.29 16.04
CA GLY A 338 15.10 27.30 17.20
C GLY A 338 15.01 28.65 17.92
N GLU A 339 15.46 29.74 17.29
CA GLU A 339 15.34 31.08 17.86
C GLU A 339 13.88 31.51 17.96
N GLN A 340 13.41 31.93 19.15
CA GLN A 340 12.03 32.38 19.38
C GLN A 340 11.76 33.78 18.79
N HIS A 341 12.78 34.61 18.63
CA HIS A 341 12.69 35.95 18.04
C HIS A 341 13.46 36.03 16.71
N VAL A 342 12.83 35.54 15.67
CA VAL A 342 13.42 35.49 14.33
C VAL A 342 13.36 36.86 13.67
N SER A 343 14.49 37.37 13.10
CA SER A 343 14.50 38.58 12.28
C SER A 343 13.65 38.39 11.02
N LYS A 344 13.07 39.49 10.48
CA LYS A 344 12.27 39.40 9.25
C LYS A 344 13.01 38.74 8.09
N GLU A 345 14.29 39.07 7.89
CA GLU A 345 15.13 38.47 6.84
C GLU A 345 15.31 36.95 7.03
N LEU A 346 15.49 36.49 8.27
CA LEU A 346 15.66 35.07 8.57
C LEU A 346 14.34 34.32 8.39
N LYS A 347 13.19 34.95 8.69
CA LYS A 347 11.86 34.38 8.47
C LYS A 347 11.57 34.20 6.98
N GLU A 348 11.80 35.23 6.15
CA GLU A 348 11.64 35.14 4.69
C GLU A 348 12.55 34.06 4.10
N LYS A 349 13.79 33.96 4.58
CA LYS A 349 14.71 32.90 4.19
C LYS A 349 14.22 31.52 4.59
N ALA A 350 13.66 31.36 5.79
CA ALA A 350 13.08 30.10 6.25
C ALA A 350 11.89 29.68 5.37
N GLU A 351 10.95 30.58 5.12
CA GLU A 351 9.78 30.33 4.27
C GLU A 351 10.18 29.92 2.84
N SER A 352 11.11 30.65 2.22
CA SER A 352 11.64 30.32 0.90
C SER A 352 12.32 28.95 0.89
N THR A 353 13.13 28.63 1.91
CA THR A 353 13.81 27.34 2.03
C THR A 353 12.82 26.21 2.24
N VAL A 354 11.87 26.34 3.16
CA VAL A 354 10.81 25.34 3.40
C VAL A 354 10.00 25.09 2.14
N SER A 355 9.60 26.14 1.42
CA SER A 355 8.88 26.03 0.15
C SER A 355 9.67 25.24 -0.90
N PHE A 356 10.97 25.52 -1.05
CA PHE A 356 11.87 24.83 -1.98
C PHE A 356 12.02 23.34 -1.63
N TYR A 357 12.37 23.02 -0.38
CA TYR A 357 12.55 21.64 0.07
C TYR A 357 11.25 20.83 0.02
N SER A 358 10.12 21.44 0.37
CA SER A 358 8.79 20.86 0.27
C SER A 358 8.43 20.47 -1.17
N SER A 359 8.78 21.33 -2.13
CA SER A 359 8.56 21.06 -3.55
C SER A 359 9.42 19.89 -4.04
N ILE A 360 10.70 19.85 -3.63
CA ILE A 360 11.61 18.74 -3.95
C ILE A 360 11.13 17.42 -3.33
N PHE A 361 10.72 17.44 -2.05
CA PHE A 361 10.14 16.26 -1.41
C PHE A 361 8.98 15.69 -2.23
N GLY A 362 8.10 16.57 -2.71
CA GLY A 362 6.99 16.17 -3.57
C GLY A 362 7.44 15.52 -4.88
N VAL A 363 8.41 16.12 -5.57
CA VAL A 363 8.93 15.56 -6.83
C VAL A 363 9.59 14.20 -6.60
N LEU A 364 10.32 14.05 -5.50
CA LEU A 364 10.98 12.78 -5.15
C LEU A 364 9.98 11.65 -4.87
N GLN A 365 8.70 11.95 -4.56
CA GLN A 365 7.68 10.91 -4.43
C GLN A 365 7.45 10.13 -5.75
N LEU A 366 7.83 10.67 -6.90
CA LEU A 366 7.81 9.95 -8.19
C LEU A 366 8.74 8.72 -8.19
N ILE A 367 9.74 8.67 -7.33
CA ILE A 367 10.61 7.50 -7.16
C ILE A 367 9.79 6.26 -6.81
N CYS A 368 8.65 6.38 -6.12
CA CYS A 368 7.77 5.25 -5.83
C CYS A 368 7.30 4.52 -7.10
N LEU A 369 7.05 5.25 -8.19
CA LEU A 369 6.62 4.66 -9.46
C LEU A 369 7.63 3.65 -10.00
N PHE A 370 8.91 3.92 -9.80
CA PHE A 370 10.01 3.08 -10.26
C PHE A 370 10.46 2.06 -9.20
N SER A 371 10.37 2.39 -7.93
CA SER A 371 10.84 1.53 -6.83
C SER A 371 9.85 0.41 -6.47
N CYS A 372 8.54 0.59 -6.67
CA CYS A 372 7.55 -0.46 -6.41
C CYS A 372 7.77 -1.74 -7.24
N PRO A 373 8.09 -1.70 -8.54
CA PRO A 373 8.48 -2.90 -9.28
C PRO A 373 9.72 -3.60 -8.73
N PHE A 374 10.68 -2.85 -8.18
CA PHE A 374 11.91 -3.42 -7.61
C PHE A 374 11.62 -4.28 -6.38
N ILE A 375 10.80 -3.81 -5.44
CA ILE A 375 10.45 -4.63 -4.26
C ILE A 375 9.63 -5.85 -4.66
N GLY A 376 8.77 -5.74 -5.67
CA GLY A 376 8.06 -6.87 -6.27
C GLY A 376 9.04 -7.93 -6.78
N TYR A 377 10.09 -7.52 -7.48
CA TYR A 377 11.15 -8.41 -7.93
C TYR A 377 11.89 -9.11 -6.76
N VAL A 378 12.19 -8.38 -5.69
CA VAL A 378 12.81 -8.96 -4.47
C VAL A 378 11.91 -10.02 -3.85
N MET A 379 10.60 -9.77 -3.81
CA MET A 379 9.61 -10.71 -3.28
C MET A 379 9.45 -11.96 -4.16
N ASP A 380 9.63 -11.85 -5.47
CA ASP A 380 9.54 -12.94 -6.44
C ASP A 380 10.89 -13.64 -6.71
N TRP A 381 11.96 -13.24 -6.00
CA TRP A 381 13.31 -13.75 -6.21
C TRP A 381 13.38 -15.28 -6.12
N ARG A 382 13.84 -15.92 -7.20
CA ARG A 382 13.99 -17.39 -7.34
C ARG A 382 12.71 -18.23 -7.13
N LEU A 383 11.53 -17.64 -7.20
CA LEU A 383 10.27 -18.42 -7.10
C LEU A 383 10.04 -19.32 -8.33
N LYS A 384 10.65 -18.98 -9.48
CA LYS A 384 10.57 -19.78 -10.70
C LYS A 384 11.23 -21.16 -10.57
N GLU A 385 12.19 -21.29 -9.66
CA GLU A 385 12.94 -22.53 -9.41
C GLU A 385 12.28 -23.40 -8.33
N CYS A 386 11.10 -23.01 -7.84
CA CYS A 386 10.43 -23.65 -6.71
C CYS A 386 9.23 -24.48 -7.17
N VAL A 387 8.94 -25.56 -6.45
CA VAL A 387 7.82 -26.48 -6.68
C VAL A 387 6.80 -26.34 -5.56
N ASP A 388 5.51 -26.47 -5.88
CA ASP A 388 4.41 -26.48 -4.92
C ASP A 388 4.21 -27.91 -4.39
N GLY A 389 4.55 -28.16 -3.14
CA GLY A 389 4.33 -29.43 -2.46
C GLY A 389 5.60 -30.10 -1.94
N PRO A 390 5.48 -31.25 -1.25
CA PRO A 390 6.63 -32.00 -0.79
C PRO A 390 7.49 -32.44 -1.98
N ILE A 391 8.78 -32.13 -1.90
CA ILE A 391 9.77 -32.37 -2.96
C ILE A 391 9.82 -33.84 -3.41
N ASP A 392 9.40 -34.75 -2.55
CA ASP A 392 9.49 -36.18 -2.77
C ASP A 392 8.53 -36.74 -3.84
N ARG A 393 7.37 -36.08 -4.07
CA ARG A 393 6.45 -36.47 -5.16
C ARG A 393 6.99 -36.17 -6.57
N TYR A 394 7.99 -35.33 -6.68
CA TYR A 394 8.60 -34.96 -7.97
C TYR A 394 9.88 -35.73 -8.25
N ALA A 395 10.50 -36.33 -7.23
CA ALA A 395 11.68 -37.18 -7.41
C ALA A 395 11.32 -38.54 -8.02
N GLU A 396 10.13 -39.08 -7.71
CA GLU A 396 9.67 -40.39 -8.24
C GLU A 396 9.19 -40.34 -9.69
N GLY A 397 8.74 -39.16 -10.19
CA GLY A 397 8.21 -38.98 -11.55
C GLY A 397 9.26 -38.81 -12.66
N HIS A 398 10.54 -38.61 -12.32
CA HIS A 398 11.59 -38.27 -13.28
C HIS A 398 12.69 -39.33 -13.44
N ILE A 399 12.47 -40.55 -12.97
CA ILE A 399 13.44 -41.67 -13.15
C ILE A 399 13.39 -42.27 -14.59
N GLY A 400 12.58 -41.74 -15.48
CA GLY A 400 12.29 -42.32 -16.80
C GLY A 400 12.84 -41.60 -18.03
N GLU A 401 13.55 -40.50 -17.98
CA GLU A 401 14.11 -39.85 -19.19
C GLU A 401 15.58 -39.47 -19.04
N ASN A 402 16.38 -40.06 -19.94
CA ASN A 402 17.80 -39.76 -20.16
C ASN A 402 18.02 -38.31 -20.54
N ASN A 403 18.26 -37.42 -19.56
CA ASN A 403 18.82 -36.11 -19.82
C ASN A 403 19.91 -35.80 -18.79
N THR A 404 21.13 -35.61 -19.29
CA THR A 404 22.37 -35.26 -18.61
C THR A 404 22.38 -33.82 -18.05
N GLU A 405 21.29 -33.31 -17.54
CA GLU A 405 21.27 -32.03 -16.80
C GLU A 405 21.47 -32.29 -15.30
N LYS A 406 22.44 -31.55 -14.71
CA LYS A 406 22.72 -31.58 -13.27
C LYS A 406 21.42 -31.41 -12.47
N PRO A 407 21.18 -32.22 -11.44
CA PRO A 407 19.95 -32.14 -10.64
C PRO A 407 19.80 -30.74 -10.05
N ARG A 408 18.85 -29.97 -10.57
CA ARG A 408 18.46 -28.67 -9.99
C ARG A 408 17.90 -28.92 -8.61
N LYS A 409 18.52 -28.36 -7.57
CA LYS A 409 18.01 -28.42 -6.20
C LYS A 409 16.62 -27.77 -6.17
N LEU A 410 15.57 -28.57 -6.26
CA LEU A 410 14.19 -28.14 -6.08
C LEU A 410 14.01 -27.55 -4.67
N ARG A 411 13.43 -26.37 -4.59
CA ARG A 411 13.18 -25.66 -3.33
C ARG A 411 11.70 -25.63 -3.03
N ASP A 412 11.35 -25.73 -1.74
CA ASP A 412 9.97 -25.52 -1.29
C ASP A 412 9.58 -24.05 -1.48
N ARG A 413 8.46 -23.84 -2.19
CA ARG A 413 7.96 -22.52 -2.54
C ARG A 413 7.54 -21.70 -1.32
N LYS A 414 6.94 -22.34 -0.30
CA LYS A 414 6.54 -21.66 0.94
C LYS A 414 7.75 -21.12 1.69
N ILE A 415 8.80 -21.94 1.81
CA ILE A 415 10.05 -21.56 2.48
C ILE A 415 10.77 -20.44 1.71
N GLN A 416 10.77 -20.48 0.36
CA GLN A 416 11.37 -19.43 -0.45
C GLN A 416 10.61 -18.10 -0.32
N LYS A 417 9.28 -18.11 -0.39
CA LYS A 417 8.45 -16.91 -0.17
C LYS A 417 8.70 -16.29 1.21
N LEU A 418 8.75 -17.12 2.26
CA LEU A 418 9.04 -16.66 3.61
C LEU A 418 10.44 -16.05 3.72
N THR A 419 11.42 -16.65 3.05
CA THR A 419 12.81 -16.14 3.00
C THR A 419 12.87 -14.77 2.28
N ASN A 420 12.14 -14.62 1.18
CA ASN A 420 12.07 -13.37 0.44
C ASN A 420 11.38 -12.27 1.26
N ALA A 421 10.26 -12.60 1.92
CA ALA A 421 9.56 -11.67 2.81
C ALA A 421 10.47 -11.22 3.97
N MET A 422 11.16 -12.15 4.63
CA MET A 422 12.11 -11.84 5.70
C MET A 422 13.20 -10.84 5.20
N ARG A 423 13.78 -11.09 4.03
CA ARG A 423 14.80 -10.20 3.44
C ARG A 423 14.22 -8.83 3.11
N ALA A 424 13.00 -8.78 2.57
CA ALA A 424 12.32 -7.53 2.28
C ALA A 424 12.08 -6.70 3.55
N PHE A 425 11.65 -7.32 4.65
CA PHE A 425 11.47 -6.63 5.94
C PHE A 425 12.78 -6.17 6.55
N VAL A 426 13.84 -6.98 6.51
CA VAL A 426 15.18 -6.55 6.96
C VAL A 426 15.64 -5.33 6.18
N PHE A 427 15.51 -5.38 4.85
CA PHE A 427 15.92 -4.27 4.00
C PHE A 427 15.09 -3.01 4.26
N THR A 428 13.76 -3.14 4.37
CA THR A 428 12.86 -2.01 4.67
C THR A 428 13.15 -1.40 6.05
N ASN A 429 13.41 -2.23 7.07
CA ASN A 429 13.74 -1.75 8.41
C ASN A 429 15.12 -1.06 8.45
N LEU A 430 16.10 -1.53 7.68
CA LEU A 430 17.39 -0.83 7.55
C LEU A 430 17.21 0.55 6.90
N LEU A 431 16.38 0.66 5.86
CA LEU A 431 16.03 1.94 5.27
C LEU A 431 15.30 2.85 6.28
N LEU A 432 14.39 2.27 7.09
CA LEU A 432 13.66 3.01 8.13
C LEU A 432 14.60 3.54 9.22
N VAL A 433 15.59 2.75 9.62
CA VAL A 433 16.63 3.20 10.58
C VAL A 433 17.50 4.29 9.94
N GLY A 434 17.96 4.10 8.70
CA GLY A 434 18.70 5.11 7.96
C GLY A 434 17.93 6.42 7.83
N PHE A 435 16.63 6.35 7.49
CA PHE A 435 15.72 7.49 7.50
C PHE A 435 15.67 8.17 8.89
N GLY A 436 15.61 7.36 9.95
CA GLY A 436 15.57 7.89 11.31
C GLY A 436 16.86 8.60 11.74
N VAL A 437 17.99 8.05 11.37
CA VAL A 437 19.29 8.66 11.67
C VAL A 437 19.45 9.99 10.91
N THR A 438 19.06 10.03 9.63
CA THR A 438 19.17 11.27 8.86
C THR A 438 18.22 12.37 9.37
N CYS A 439 17.05 12.03 9.92
CA CYS A 439 16.15 12.99 10.58
C CYS A 439 16.72 13.63 11.85
N MET A 440 17.72 13.01 12.49
CA MET A 440 18.33 13.54 13.72
C MET A 440 19.52 14.48 13.45
N ILE A 441 19.99 14.53 12.21
CA ILE A 441 21.15 15.33 11.84
C ILE A 441 20.68 16.65 11.26
N HIS A 442 20.95 17.75 11.96
CA HIS A 442 20.62 19.11 11.53
C HIS A 442 21.53 19.55 10.37
N ASN A 443 21.14 19.17 9.15
CA ASN A 443 21.89 19.51 7.93
C ASN A 443 20.95 19.54 6.73
N LEU A 444 20.62 20.73 6.24
CA LEU A 444 19.70 20.95 5.12
C LEU A 444 20.04 20.14 3.86
N PRO A 445 21.31 20.08 3.37
CA PRO A 445 21.66 19.21 2.24
C PRO A 445 21.37 17.74 2.48
N LEU A 446 21.46 17.25 3.71
CA LEU A 446 21.19 15.85 4.06
C LEU A 446 19.70 15.51 3.94
N GLN A 447 18.81 16.51 3.98
CA GLN A 447 17.37 16.30 3.83
C GLN A 447 16.99 15.70 2.48
N PHE A 448 17.78 15.90 1.42
CA PHE A 448 17.56 15.19 0.15
C PHE A 448 17.64 13.66 0.33
N LEU A 449 18.64 13.20 1.07
CA LEU A 449 18.77 11.77 1.38
C LEU A 449 17.61 11.29 2.27
N THR A 450 17.22 12.08 3.25
CA THR A 450 16.07 11.82 4.12
C THR A 450 14.79 11.65 3.31
N PHE A 451 14.53 12.49 2.32
CA PHE A 451 13.38 12.42 1.43
C PHE A 451 13.38 11.15 0.57
N ILE A 452 14.53 10.78 0.03
CA ILE A 452 14.68 9.54 -0.76
C ILE A 452 14.41 8.32 0.14
N LEU A 453 15.01 8.27 1.33
CA LEU A 453 14.80 7.16 2.27
C LEU A 453 13.35 7.05 2.72
N HIS A 454 12.69 8.18 3.04
CA HIS A 454 11.27 8.23 3.36
C HIS A 454 10.42 7.64 2.23
N THR A 455 10.69 8.06 0.99
CA THR A 455 9.95 7.64 -0.20
C THR A 455 10.11 6.14 -0.45
N LEU A 456 11.33 5.61 -0.31
CA LEU A 456 11.59 4.18 -0.45
C LEU A 456 10.90 3.36 0.65
N VAL A 457 10.99 3.78 1.91
CA VAL A 457 10.30 3.13 3.03
C VAL A 457 8.82 3.07 2.76
N ARG A 458 8.20 4.20 2.36
CA ARG A 458 6.78 4.29 2.08
C ARG A 458 6.33 3.34 0.96
N GLY A 459 7.13 3.19 -0.10
CA GLY A 459 6.82 2.26 -1.19
C GLY A 459 6.98 0.79 -0.78
N PHE A 460 7.95 0.48 0.06
CA PHE A 460 8.35 -0.90 0.33
C PHE A 460 7.56 -1.57 1.44
N PHE A 461 7.21 -0.85 2.52
CA PHE A 461 6.61 -1.51 3.67
C PHE A 461 5.24 -2.15 3.39
N HIS A 462 4.40 -1.50 2.59
CA HIS A 462 3.11 -2.09 2.17
C HIS A 462 3.30 -3.32 1.27
N SER A 463 4.24 -3.23 0.32
CA SER A 463 4.52 -4.35 -0.59
C SER A 463 5.12 -5.55 0.13
N ALA A 464 6.03 -5.33 1.09
CA ALA A 464 6.62 -6.38 1.90
C ALA A 464 5.56 -7.07 2.78
N CYS A 465 4.65 -6.31 3.40
CA CYS A 465 3.57 -6.85 4.23
C CYS A 465 2.58 -7.68 3.40
N GLY A 466 2.12 -7.17 2.26
CA GLY A 466 1.26 -7.90 1.34
C GLY A 466 1.88 -9.23 0.90
N GLY A 467 3.18 -9.24 0.59
CA GLY A 467 3.93 -10.44 0.23
C GLY A 467 4.05 -11.46 1.36
N LEU A 468 4.26 -10.99 2.58
CA LEU A 468 4.27 -11.86 3.76
C LEU A 468 2.92 -12.54 3.96
N TYR A 469 1.83 -11.77 3.89
CA TYR A 469 0.48 -12.31 4.08
C TYR A 469 0.10 -13.32 3.00
N ALA A 470 0.45 -13.05 1.76
CA ALA A 470 0.27 -13.99 0.65
C ALA A 470 1.11 -15.28 0.79
N ALA A 471 2.22 -15.23 1.52
CA ALA A 471 3.09 -16.38 1.75
C ALA A 471 2.62 -17.30 2.89
N VAL A 472 2.04 -16.69 3.94
CA VAL A 472 1.80 -17.37 5.23
C VAL A 472 0.33 -17.71 5.44
N PHE A 473 -0.59 -16.83 5.04
CA PHE A 473 -2.01 -16.98 5.34
C PHE A 473 -2.80 -17.58 4.17
N PRO A 474 -3.92 -18.26 4.48
CA PRO A 474 -4.84 -18.71 3.45
C PRO A 474 -5.39 -17.57 2.61
N SER A 475 -5.58 -17.80 1.31
CA SER A 475 -6.03 -16.78 0.38
C SER A 475 -7.41 -16.17 0.72
N ASN A 476 -8.29 -16.95 1.37
CA ASN A 476 -9.60 -16.47 1.83
C ASN A 476 -9.54 -15.49 3.02
N HIS A 477 -8.41 -15.42 3.75
CA HIS A 477 -8.22 -14.50 4.88
C HIS A 477 -7.40 -13.26 4.50
N PHE A 478 -6.74 -13.28 3.35
CA PHE A 478 -5.76 -12.27 2.96
C PHE A 478 -6.31 -10.83 2.97
N GLY A 479 -7.46 -10.58 2.32
CA GLY A 479 -8.03 -9.25 2.22
C GLY A 479 -8.52 -8.71 3.55
N THR A 480 -9.19 -9.55 4.33
CA THR A 480 -9.67 -9.15 5.65
C THR A 480 -8.49 -8.85 6.59
N LEU A 481 -7.40 -9.66 6.54
CA LEU A 481 -6.20 -9.40 7.32
C LEU A 481 -5.49 -8.12 6.88
N THR A 482 -5.38 -7.89 5.58
CA THR A 482 -4.78 -6.65 5.03
C THR A 482 -5.61 -5.42 5.40
N GLY A 483 -6.93 -5.50 5.28
CA GLY A 483 -7.83 -4.43 5.69
C GLY A 483 -7.78 -4.15 7.20
N LEU A 484 -7.75 -5.20 8.03
CA LEU A 484 -7.61 -5.08 9.48
C LEU A 484 -6.26 -4.47 9.87
N GLN A 485 -5.18 -4.89 9.22
CA GLN A 485 -3.86 -4.31 9.42
C GLN A 485 -3.85 -2.82 9.07
N SER A 486 -4.42 -2.42 7.93
CA SER A 486 -4.51 -1.02 7.51
C SER A 486 -5.30 -0.17 8.51
N LEU A 487 -6.43 -0.69 9.01
CA LEU A 487 -7.23 -0.01 10.03
C LEU A 487 -6.45 0.19 11.34
N ILE A 488 -5.80 -0.87 11.83
CA ILE A 488 -5.01 -0.80 13.07
C ILE A 488 -3.83 0.17 12.89
N SER A 489 -3.13 0.11 11.77
CA SER A 489 -2.04 1.04 11.46
C SER A 489 -2.53 2.49 11.36
N ALA A 490 -3.75 2.72 10.87
CA ALA A 490 -4.37 4.05 10.85
C ALA A 490 -4.63 4.58 12.27
N VAL A 491 -5.10 3.70 13.18
CA VAL A 491 -5.28 4.07 14.60
C VAL A 491 -3.94 4.43 15.26
N PHE A 492 -2.88 3.66 14.98
CA PHE A 492 -1.52 4.03 15.44
C PHE A 492 -1.06 5.37 14.86
N ALA A 493 -1.38 5.66 13.60
CA ALA A 493 -1.01 6.92 12.97
C ALA A 493 -1.70 8.15 13.58
N LEU A 494 -2.82 8.00 14.30
CA LEU A 494 -3.43 9.11 15.05
C LEU A 494 -2.50 9.69 16.13
N LEU A 495 -1.56 8.90 16.64
CA LEU A 495 -0.55 9.36 17.60
C LEU A 495 0.36 10.44 17.01
N GLN A 496 0.34 10.65 15.69
CA GLN A 496 1.11 11.73 15.07
C GLN A 496 0.68 13.12 15.57
N GLN A 497 -0.61 13.34 15.87
CA GLN A 497 -1.09 14.63 16.37
C GLN A 497 -0.50 14.99 17.74
N PRO A 498 -0.65 14.15 18.78
CA PRO A 498 -0.02 14.45 20.07
C PRO A 498 1.52 14.51 20.00
N LEU A 499 2.16 13.77 19.08
CA LEU A 499 3.61 13.88 18.89
C LEU A 499 4.00 15.22 18.24
N PHE A 500 3.17 15.72 17.31
CA PHE A 500 3.36 17.02 16.69
C PHE A 500 3.20 18.15 17.74
N MET A 501 2.12 18.12 18.53
CA MET A 501 1.91 19.08 19.63
C MET A 501 3.06 19.02 20.64
N ALA A 502 3.53 17.83 21.02
CA ALA A 502 4.68 17.67 21.91
C ALA A 502 5.99 18.24 21.32
N MET A 503 6.15 18.21 20.01
CA MET A 503 7.30 18.83 19.33
C MET A 503 7.21 20.35 19.35
N VAL A 504 6.03 20.92 19.09
CA VAL A 504 5.83 22.36 18.92
C VAL A 504 5.86 23.09 20.26
N GLU A 505 5.00 22.69 21.22
CA GLU A 505 4.84 23.39 22.50
C GLU A 505 5.98 23.09 23.50
N PRO A 506 6.10 21.88 24.10
CA PRO A 506 7.05 21.63 25.17
C PRO A 506 8.51 21.52 24.71
N LEU A 507 8.75 21.21 23.43
CA LEU A 507 10.09 21.09 22.85
C LEU A 507 10.50 22.30 22.01
N HIS A 508 9.67 23.36 21.98
CA HIS A 508 9.96 24.60 21.25
C HIS A 508 10.35 24.38 19.78
N GLY A 509 9.70 23.42 19.11
CA GLY A 509 9.93 23.08 17.72
C GLY A 509 11.13 22.14 17.48
N ASP A 510 11.89 21.76 18.52
CA ASP A 510 13.02 20.82 18.37
C ASP A 510 12.54 19.40 18.02
N PRO A 511 12.82 18.90 16.79
CA PRO A 511 12.39 17.58 16.39
C PRO A 511 13.24 16.44 16.95
N PHE A 512 14.38 16.73 17.58
CA PHE A 512 15.39 15.75 17.97
C PHE A 512 14.80 14.65 18.87
N TRP A 513 14.13 15.02 19.96
CA TRP A 513 13.62 14.07 20.96
C TRP A 513 12.51 13.18 20.42
N VAL A 514 11.60 13.75 19.61
CA VAL A 514 10.52 12.98 18.97
C VAL A 514 11.10 12.00 17.95
N ASN A 515 12.05 12.45 17.11
CA ASN A 515 12.73 11.59 16.14
C ASN A 515 13.55 10.49 16.81
N LEU A 516 14.20 10.78 17.95
CA LEU A 516 14.93 9.78 18.75
C LEU A 516 13.96 8.72 19.29
N GLY A 517 12.85 9.13 19.87
CA GLY A 517 11.81 8.22 20.36
C GLY A 517 11.26 7.32 19.24
N LEU A 518 10.93 7.91 18.08
CA LEU A 518 10.46 7.18 16.90
C LEU A 518 11.56 6.27 16.30
N LEU A 519 12.84 6.65 16.37
CA LEU A 519 13.95 5.81 15.95
C LEU A 519 14.08 4.58 16.85
N LEU A 520 14.09 4.76 18.17
CA LEU A 520 14.15 3.66 19.13
C LEU A 520 12.94 2.71 18.97
N PHE A 521 11.75 3.29 18.79
CA PHE A 521 10.55 2.50 18.52
C PHE A 521 10.65 1.72 17.18
N SER A 522 11.30 2.31 16.16
CA SER A 522 11.53 1.64 14.87
C SER A 522 12.41 0.38 14.98
N LEU A 523 13.30 0.31 15.98
CA LEU A 523 14.13 -0.89 16.21
C LEU A 523 13.29 -2.12 16.61
N VAL A 524 12.12 -1.91 17.21
CA VAL A 524 11.16 -2.99 17.51
C VAL A 524 10.69 -3.70 16.23
N GLY A 525 10.70 -3.02 15.09
CA GLY A 525 10.38 -3.61 13.79
C GLY A 525 11.28 -4.79 13.39
N PHE A 526 12.49 -4.89 13.93
CA PHE A 526 13.37 -6.04 13.67
C PHE A 526 12.90 -7.34 14.35
N LEU A 527 12.00 -7.27 15.34
CA LEU A 527 11.43 -8.46 15.97
C LEU A 527 10.64 -9.33 14.97
N LEU A 528 9.97 -8.70 14.00
CA LEU A 528 9.26 -9.44 12.96
C LEU A 528 10.21 -10.29 12.09
N PRO A 529 11.25 -9.77 11.44
CA PRO A 529 12.18 -10.60 10.67
C PRO A 529 12.95 -11.62 11.53
N ILE A 530 13.26 -11.34 12.81
CA ILE A 530 13.84 -12.30 13.74
C ILE A 530 12.87 -13.46 13.99
N TYR A 531 11.59 -13.15 14.23
CA TYR A 531 10.56 -14.18 14.40
C TYR A 531 10.34 -15.00 13.12
N LEU A 532 10.37 -14.36 11.94
CA LEU A 532 10.27 -15.03 10.64
C LEU A 532 11.47 -15.97 10.39
N PHE A 533 12.67 -15.58 10.84
CA PHE A 533 13.85 -16.43 10.78
C PHE A 533 13.68 -17.70 11.64
N TYR A 534 13.21 -17.52 12.88
CA TYR A 534 12.91 -18.63 13.77
C TYR A 534 11.82 -19.57 13.20
N PHE A 535 10.73 -19.00 12.70
CA PHE A 535 9.64 -19.76 12.08
C PHE A 535 10.10 -20.51 10.83
N ARG A 536 10.93 -19.88 9.99
CA ARG A 536 11.57 -20.56 8.85
C ARG A 536 12.45 -21.73 9.29
N HIS A 537 13.23 -21.56 10.34
CA HIS A 537 14.07 -22.61 10.87
C HIS A 537 13.26 -23.83 11.35
N GLN A 538 12.16 -23.58 12.06
CA GLN A 538 11.24 -24.65 12.47
C GLN A 538 10.62 -25.38 11.26
N LEU A 539 10.22 -24.65 10.20
CA LEU A 539 9.70 -25.29 8.99
C LEU A 539 10.76 -26.15 8.29
N LEU A 540 12.00 -25.68 8.24
CA LEU A 540 13.12 -26.44 7.67
C LEU A 540 13.42 -27.71 8.48
N GLN A 541 13.34 -27.65 9.80
CA GLN A 541 13.51 -28.83 10.66
C GLN A 541 12.39 -29.86 10.40
N LYS A 542 11.11 -29.42 10.42
CA LYS A 542 9.98 -30.33 10.12
C LYS A 542 10.11 -31.02 8.76
N VAL A 543 10.58 -30.29 7.73
CA VAL A 543 10.83 -30.90 6.40
C VAL A 543 11.98 -31.91 6.45
N LYS A 544 13.02 -31.68 7.26
CA LYS A 544 14.12 -32.62 7.42
C LYS A 544 13.68 -33.88 8.19
N ASP A 545 12.91 -33.70 9.27
CA ASP A 545 12.41 -34.80 10.10
C ASP A 545 11.46 -35.70 9.30
N SER A 546 10.53 -35.08 8.53
CA SER A 546 9.65 -35.84 7.61
C SER A 546 10.42 -36.63 6.53
N LYS A 547 11.54 -36.07 6.03
CA LYS A 547 12.41 -36.79 5.08
C LYS A 547 13.16 -37.95 5.72
N ALA A 548 13.60 -37.81 6.98
CA ALA A 548 14.24 -38.87 7.73
C ALA A 548 13.26 -40.01 7.99
N GLU A 549 12.02 -39.71 8.40
CA GLU A 549 10.96 -40.71 8.62
C GLU A 549 10.61 -41.49 7.33
N LEU A 550 10.55 -40.81 6.18
CA LEU A 550 10.30 -41.44 4.89
C LEU A 550 11.47 -42.34 4.44
N ALA A 551 12.72 -41.91 4.71
CA ALA A 551 13.90 -42.72 4.40
C ALA A 551 13.98 -43.99 5.27
N ASP A 552 13.68 -43.87 6.56
CA ASP A 552 13.61 -45.04 7.48
C ASP A 552 12.46 -45.98 7.10
N GLY A 553 11.28 -45.46 6.76
CA GLY A 553 10.15 -46.24 6.28
C GLY A 553 10.43 -46.98 4.95
N ALA A 554 11.20 -46.38 4.05
CA ALA A 554 11.65 -47.03 2.81
C ALA A 554 12.70 -48.10 3.05
N HIS A 555 13.61 -47.92 4.02
CA HIS A 555 14.58 -48.94 4.44
C HIS A 555 13.90 -50.17 5.09
N ILE A 556 12.86 -49.93 5.88
CA ILE A 556 12.09 -51.02 6.50
C ILE A 556 11.35 -51.85 5.44
N LYS A 557 10.69 -51.20 4.47
CA LYS A 557 10.03 -51.91 3.35
C LYS A 557 10.99 -52.72 2.49
N LEU A 558 12.17 -52.16 2.15
CA LEU A 558 13.20 -52.89 1.41
C LEU A 558 13.73 -54.11 2.18
N HIS A 559 13.79 -54.05 3.51
CA HIS A 559 14.16 -55.20 4.36
C HIS A 559 13.06 -56.27 4.43
N GLU A 560 11.78 -55.88 4.47
CA GLU A 560 10.64 -56.79 4.43
C GLU A 560 10.49 -57.48 3.06
N ASP A 561 10.66 -56.75 1.96
CA ASP A 561 10.61 -57.32 0.61
C ASP A 561 11.79 -58.26 0.33
N ASN A 562 12.99 -57.96 0.84
CA ASN A 562 14.14 -58.88 0.75
C ASN A 562 13.98 -60.12 1.67
N ALA A 563 13.32 -60.01 2.82
CA ALA A 563 13.03 -61.12 3.69
C ALA A 563 11.97 -62.07 3.09
N THR A 564 10.95 -61.50 2.40
CA THR A 564 9.93 -62.30 1.69
C THR A 564 10.47 -62.98 0.44
N THR A 565 11.37 -62.30 -0.34
CA THR A 565 12.01 -62.91 -1.52
C THR A 565 12.98 -64.05 -1.16
N ASN A 566 13.77 -63.91 -0.07
CA ASN A 566 14.66 -64.95 0.41
C ASN A 566 13.89 -66.11 1.07
N GLY A 567 12.70 -65.88 1.64
CA GLY A 567 11.82 -66.91 2.16
C GLY A 567 11.12 -67.76 1.07
N ALA A 568 10.92 -67.17 -0.13
CA ALA A 568 10.34 -67.88 -1.27
C ALA A 568 11.37 -68.81 -2.00
N LEU A 569 12.64 -68.38 -2.10
CA LEU A 569 13.70 -69.18 -2.71
C LEU A 569 14.12 -70.42 -1.87
N SER A 570 13.82 -70.42 -0.59
CA SER A 570 14.14 -71.58 0.34
C SER A 570 13.11 -72.71 0.32
N LYS A 571 11.93 -72.47 -0.32
CA LYS A 571 10.86 -73.49 -0.41
C LYS A 571 10.88 -74.34 -1.69
N ASP A 572 11.56 -73.87 -2.73
CA ASP A 572 11.63 -74.58 -4.03
C ASP A 572 12.84 -75.47 -4.20
N THR A 573 13.66 -75.64 -3.14
CA THR A 573 14.82 -76.53 -3.16
C THR A 573 14.61 -77.83 -2.28
N MET A 574 13.39 -78.08 -1.75
CA MET A 574 12.99 -79.29 -1.10
C MET A 574 11.64 -79.83 -1.61
N ALA A 575 11.60 -80.22 -2.91
CA ALA A 575 10.55 -81.03 -3.48
C ALA A 575 11.15 -81.93 -4.56
#